data_a5670d5af15e7500bccfebf502872281
#
_entry.id   a5670d5af15e7500bccfebf502872281
#
_cell.length_a   1.000
_cell.length_b   1.000
_cell.length_c   1.000
_cell.angle_alpha   90.00
_cell.angle_beta   90.00
_cell.angle_gamma   90.00
#
_symmetry.space_group_name_H-M   'P 1'
#
loop_
_entity.id
_entity.type
_entity.pdbx_description
1 polymer ?
#
loop_
_entity_poly.entity_id
_entity_poly.type
_entity_poly.pdbx_seq_one_letter_code
_entity_poly.pdbx_strand_id
1 'polypeptide(L)'
;TWTSLAACPSRVISEGACFIQKHNGRENAMYLIGGRGTDETGLHIATNVWEYLPTHNEWNKKAAFVSEGKPVNLMYSSAVAYGSGHILVFGGDDGVEFIKRMELEKAQATEELRDAFLSHQGFSNDIFAYHPITDTWVTIDEAENPLPAVTTAVNFGGDIIIPSGEARPGVRTDEILVFKVTDK
;
A
#
# COMPACT_ATOMS: atom_id res chain seq x y z
N THR A 1 11.57 14.21 -24.00
CA THR A 1 12.59 13.13 -24.02
C THR A 1 12.39 12.24 -22.82
N TRP A 2 12.41 10.93 -23.02
CA TRP A 2 12.35 9.93 -21.95
C TRP A 2 13.74 9.37 -21.70
N THR A 3 14.08 9.14 -20.43
CA THR A 3 15.34 8.52 -20.03
C THR A 3 15.02 7.33 -19.12
N SER A 4 15.64 6.20 -19.39
CA SER A 4 15.53 5.02 -18.51
C SER A 4 16.37 5.24 -17.25
N LEU A 5 15.78 4.95 -16.11
CA LEU A 5 16.44 4.97 -14.81
C LEU A 5 16.75 3.54 -14.35
N ALA A 6 17.41 3.38 -13.20
CA ALA A 6 17.67 2.07 -12.60
C ALA A 6 16.35 1.30 -12.41
N ALA A 7 16.34 0.05 -12.87
CA ALA A 7 15.16 -0.81 -12.72
C ALA A 7 14.89 -1.08 -11.23
N CYS A 8 13.61 -1.06 -10.85
CA CYS A 8 13.20 -1.43 -9.50
C CYS A 8 13.60 -2.88 -9.21
N PRO A 9 14.28 -3.18 -8.11
CA PRO A 9 14.67 -4.54 -7.74
C PRO A 9 13.49 -5.43 -7.35
N SER A 10 12.35 -4.83 -7.06
CA SER A 10 11.13 -5.57 -6.73
C SER A 10 10.53 -6.21 -7.99
N ARG A 11 9.97 -7.41 -7.81
CA ARG A 11 9.14 -8.07 -8.82
C ARG A 11 7.71 -7.53 -8.86
N VAL A 12 7.46 -6.44 -8.13
CA VAL A 12 6.17 -5.75 -8.11
C VAL A 12 5.93 -5.09 -9.46
N ILE A 13 4.80 -5.37 -10.05
CA ILE A 13 4.36 -4.78 -11.32
C ILE A 13 3.05 -4.01 -11.17
N SER A 14 2.32 -4.20 -10.05
CA SER A 14 1.06 -3.49 -9.78
C SER A 14 0.73 -3.40 -8.28
N GLU A 15 -0.20 -2.53 -7.96
CA GLU A 15 -0.86 -2.35 -6.65
C GLU A 15 0.08 -2.03 -5.48
N GLY A 16 1.27 -1.52 -5.77
CA GLY A 16 2.14 -0.89 -4.78
C GLY A 16 1.82 0.59 -4.64
N ALA A 17 1.83 1.11 -3.42
CA ALA A 17 1.71 2.54 -3.19
C ALA A 17 3.02 3.24 -3.56
N CYS A 18 2.93 4.28 -4.41
CA CYS A 18 4.09 5.03 -4.89
C CYS A 18 3.91 6.53 -4.61
N PHE A 19 4.90 7.16 -3.98
CA PHE A 19 4.86 8.57 -3.61
C PHE A 19 6.26 9.13 -3.35
N ILE A 20 6.32 10.44 -3.07
CA ILE A 20 7.57 11.17 -2.82
C ILE A 20 7.57 11.71 -1.40
N GLN A 21 8.67 11.48 -0.67
CA GLN A 21 8.96 12.08 0.63
C GLN A 21 10.46 12.33 0.77
N LYS A 22 10.84 13.17 1.72
CA LYS A 22 12.25 13.43 2.04
C LYS A 22 12.87 12.24 2.77
N HIS A 23 13.97 11.71 2.23
CA HIS A 23 14.65 10.56 2.83
C HIS A 23 15.64 10.93 3.96
N ASN A 24 16.11 12.17 3.97
CA ASN A 24 17.11 12.68 4.92
C ASN A 24 16.70 14.05 5.52
N GLY A 25 15.43 14.42 5.42
CA GLY A 25 14.90 15.71 5.85
C GLY A 25 15.15 16.87 4.85
N ARG A 26 15.88 16.64 3.76
CA ARG A 26 16.24 17.67 2.75
C ARG A 26 15.90 17.24 1.33
N GLU A 27 16.40 16.10 0.91
CA GLU A 27 16.31 15.60 -0.47
C GLU A 27 15.13 14.66 -0.63
N ASN A 28 14.44 14.79 -1.75
CA ASN A 28 13.31 13.92 -2.09
C ASN A 28 13.80 12.56 -2.61
N ALA A 29 13.12 11.52 -2.16
CA ALA A 29 13.20 10.19 -2.71
C ALA A 29 11.81 9.71 -3.12
N MET A 30 11.74 8.74 -4.01
CA MET A 30 10.51 8.03 -4.34
C MET A 30 10.45 6.74 -3.53
N TYR A 31 9.30 6.45 -2.98
CA TYR A 31 9.04 5.24 -2.20
C TYR A 31 8.02 4.36 -2.91
N LEU A 32 8.28 3.06 -2.90
CA LEU A 32 7.35 2.03 -3.34
C LEU A 32 7.09 1.07 -2.19
N ILE A 33 5.84 0.97 -1.76
CA ILE A 33 5.42 0.13 -0.64
C ILE A 33 4.52 -1.00 -1.15
N GLY A 34 4.84 -2.23 -0.77
CA GLY A 34 4.01 -3.40 -1.02
C GLY A 34 3.76 -3.68 -2.51
N GLY A 35 2.57 -4.15 -2.81
CA GLY A 35 2.13 -4.52 -4.15
C GLY A 35 2.37 -5.98 -4.48
N ARG A 36 2.15 -6.34 -5.74
CA ARG A 36 2.29 -7.71 -6.24
C ARG A 36 2.88 -7.77 -7.64
N GLY A 37 3.42 -8.91 -7.99
CA GLY A 37 3.88 -9.22 -9.34
C GLY A 37 3.72 -10.68 -9.65
N THR A 38 3.88 -11.03 -10.92
CA THR A 38 3.83 -12.41 -11.39
C THR A 38 5.00 -12.67 -12.31
N ASP A 39 5.67 -13.79 -12.12
CA ASP A 39 6.70 -14.28 -13.02
C ASP A 39 6.53 -15.79 -13.29
N GLU A 40 7.54 -16.41 -13.87
CA GLU A 40 7.56 -17.85 -14.20
C GLU A 40 7.44 -18.76 -12.95
N THR A 41 7.77 -18.23 -11.76
CA THR A 41 7.64 -18.97 -10.50
C THR A 41 6.29 -18.77 -9.84
N GLY A 42 5.46 -17.86 -10.35
CA GLY A 42 4.10 -17.60 -9.89
C GLY A 42 3.86 -16.19 -9.36
N LEU A 43 2.85 -16.07 -8.52
CA LEU A 43 2.48 -14.82 -7.86
C LEU A 43 3.45 -14.50 -6.71
N HIS A 44 3.95 -13.27 -6.72
CA HIS A 44 4.76 -12.69 -5.64
C HIS A 44 4.00 -11.55 -5.00
N ILE A 45 3.83 -11.62 -3.69
CA ILE A 45 3.28 -10.55 -2.88
C ILE A 45 4.42 -9.86 -2.14
N ALA A 46 4.60 -8.56 -2.39
CA ALA A 46 5.72 -7.82 -1.85
C ALA A 46 5.39 -7.26 -0.46
N THR A 47 6.26 -7.54 0.50
CA THR A 47 6.24 -6.92 1.83
C THR A 47 7.30 -5.83 1.96
N ASN A 48 8.07 -5.59 0.90
CA ASN A 48 9.21 -4.68 0.93
C ASN A 48 8.78 -3.22 0.77
N VAL A 49 9.56 -2.34 1.39
CA VAL A 49 9.61 -0.93 1.03
C VAL A 49 10.88 -0.67 0.25
N TRP A 50 10.76 0.04 -0.84
CA TRP A 50 11.87 0.45 -1.67
C TRP A 50 11.94 1.97 -1.73
N GLU A 51 13.15 2.49 -1.55
CA GLU A 51 13.49 3.90 -1.69
C GLU A 51 14.33 4.08 -2.95
N TYR A 52 13.90 4.95 -3.85
CA TYR A 52 14.70 5.35 -5.00
C TYR A 52 15.28 6.73 -4.78
N LEU A 53 16.62 6.83 -4.92
CA LEU A 53 17.36 8.07 -4.80
C LEU A 53 17.70 8.61 -6.20
N PRO A 54 17.01 9.66 -6.69
CA PRO A 54 17.22 10.19 -8.04
C PRO A 54 18.64 10.69 -8.30
N THR A 55 19.29 11.28 -7.29
CA THR A 55 20.64 11.82 -7.38
C THR A 55 21.71 10.75 -7.62
N HIS A 56 21.45 9.51 -7.17
CA HIS A 56 22.37 8.38 -7.30
C HIS A 56 21.90 7.37 -8.35
N ASN A 57 20.65 7.51 -8.84
CA ASN A 57 19.99 6.55 -9.72
C ASN A 57 20.02 5.12 -9.15
N GLU A 58 19.71 4.98 -7.86
CA GLU A 58 19.79 3.70 -7.15
C GLU A 58 18.56 3.45 -6.27
N TRP A 59 18.31 2.16 -5.99
CA TRP A 59 17.26 1.68 -5.10
C TRP A 59 17.84 1.10 -3.82
N ASN A 60 17.26 1.50 -2.69
CA ASN A 60 17.60 0.98 -1.38
C ASN A 60 16.40 0.23 -0.79
N LYS A 61 16.68 -0.94 -0.23
CA LYS A 61 15.66 -1.67 0.53
C LYS A 61 15.52 -1.08 1.92
N LYS A 62 14.28 -0.83 2.32
CA LYS A 62 13.91 -0.27 3.62
C LYS A 62 13.14 -1.30 4.44
N ALA A 63 12.91 -1.00 5.73
CA ALA A 63 12.19 -1.86 6.64
C ALA A 63 10.75 -2.12 6.15
N ALA A 64 10.36 -3.40 6.13
CA ALA A 64 8.97 -3.79 5.93
C ALA A 64 8.14 -3.47 7.18
N PHE A 65 6.84 -3.23 7.00
CA PHE A 65 5.92 -3.25 8.14
C PHE A 65 5.85 -4.68 8.71
N VAL A 66 5.95 -4.80 10.03
CA VAL A 66 5.95 -6.08 10.72
C VAL A 66 4.85 -6.09 11.78
N SER A 67 3.95 -7.06 11.71
CA SER A 67 2.95 -7.35 12.73
C SER A 67 3.18 -8.76 13.26
N GLU A 68 3.12 -8.94 14.58
CA GLU A 68 3.34 -10.24 15.24
C GLU A 68 4.64 -10.95 14.81
N GLY A 69 5.69 -10.17 14.53
CA GLY A 69 7.00 -10.67 14.12
C GLY A 69 7.08 -11.14 12.66
N LYS A 70 6.07 -10.90 11.85
CA LYS A 70 6.04 -11.25 10.42
C LYS A 70 5.87 -10.02 9.54
N PRO A 71 6.58 -9.92 8.41
CA PRO A 71 6.31 -8.88 7.42
C PRO A 71 4.88 -9.00 6.88
N VAL A 72 4.17 -7.88 6.86
CA VAL A 72 2.80 -7.78 6.36
C VAL A 72 2.81 -7.16 4.97
N ASN A 73 1.98 -7.67 4.10
CA ASN A 73 1.73 -7.05 2.80
C ASN A 73 0.76 -5.86 2.96
N LEU A 74 1.06 -4.81 2.21
CA LEU A 74 0.26 -3.60 2.13
C LEU A 74 -0.20 -3.36 0.67
N MET A 75 -0.55 -4.44 -0.04
CA MET A 75 -1.10 -4.37 -1.39
C MET A 75 -2.41 -3.56 -1.38
N TYR A 76 -2.64 -2.79 -2.42
CA TYR A 76 -3.84 -1.93 -2.57
C TYR A 76 -3.98 -0.81 -1.52
N SER A 77 -3.01 -0.64 -0.60
CA SER A 77 -3.03 0.49 0.32
C SER A 77 -2.95 1.81 -0.44
N SER A 78 -3.51 2.86 0.11
CA SER A 78 -3.22 4.22 -0.32
C SER A 78 -2.21 4.86 0.62
N ALA A 79 -1.35 5.74 0.09
CA ALA A 79 -0.34 6.39 0.90
C ALA A 79 -0.13 7.83 0.50
N VAL A 80 0.32 8.66 1.46
CA VAL A 80 0.58 10.08 1.24
C VAL A 80 1.72 10.56 2.12
N ALA A 81 2.53 11.47 1.58
CA ALA A 81 3.53 12.18 2.36
C ALA A 81 2.86 13.15 3.36
N TYR A 82 3.30 13.12 4.61
CA TYR A 82 2.79 13.98 5.67
C TYR A 82 3.93 14.70 6.38
N GLY A 83 3.80 16.02 6.48
CA GLY A 83 4.87 16.86 7.03
C GLY A 83 6.18 16.69 6.27
N SER A 84 7.30 16.87 6.98
CA SER A 84 8.64 16.83 6.39
C SER A 84 9.32 15.46 6.48
N GLY A 85 8.69 14.45 7.08
CA GLY A 85 9.40 13.21 7.35
C GLY A 85 8.54 11.97 7.57
N HIS A 86 7.22 12.05 7.42
CA HIS A 86 6.36 10.88 7.57
C HIS A 86 5.65 10.52 6.27
N ILE A 87 5.30 9.27 6.18
CA ILE A 87 4.45 8.69 5.15
C ILE A 87 3.31 8.01 5.88
N LEU A 88 2.08 8.44 5.62
CA LEU A 88 0.90 7.79 6.14
C LEU A 88 0.41 6.78 5.13
N VAL A 89 0.07 5.57 5.59
CA VAL A 89 -0.40 4.45 4.78
C VAL A 89 -1.74 4.00 5.34
N PHE A 90 -2.72 3.85 4.49
CA PHE A 90 -4.11 3.60 4.84
C PHE A 90 -4.59 2.28 4.27
N GLY A 91 -5.08 1.40 5.13
CA GLY A 91 -5.68 0.13 4.75
C GLY A 91 -4.72 -0.81 4.03
N GLY A 92 -5.22 -1.46 3.02
CA GLY A 92 -4.52 -2.44 2.20
C GLY A 92 -5.06 -3.85 2.38
N ASP A 93 -4.47 -4.79 1.64
CA ASP A 93 -4.80 -6.21 1.64
C ASP A 93 -3.54 -7.01 2.01
N ASP A 94 -3.62 -7.88 2.99
CA ASP A 94 -2.52 -8.76 3.40
C ASP A 94 -2.22 -9.88 2.38
N GLY A 95 -3.09 -10.04 1.40
CA GLY A 95 -2.97 -11.00 0.31
C GLY A 95 -3.58 -12.37 0.61
N VAL A 96 -4.03 -12.65 1.82
CA VAL A 96 -4.55 -13.99 2.21
C VAL A 96 -5.80 -14.34 1.39
N GLU A 97 -6.83 -13.50 1.45
CA GLU A 97 -8.06 -13.74 0.68
C GLU A 97 -7.83 -13.58 -0.84
N PHE A 98 -6.91 -12.71 -1.23
CA PHE A 98 -6.52 -12.56 -2.64
C PHE A 98 -5.93 -13.87 -3.20
N ILE A 99 -4.97 -14.49 -2.51
CA ILE A 99 -4.36 -15.76 -2.92
C ILE A 99 -5.41 -16.85 -3.02
N LYS A 100 -6.27 -16.96 -2.01
CA LYS A 100 -7.37 -17.93 -2.00
C LYS A 100 -8.29 -17.79 -3.23
N ARG A 101 -8.69 -16.56 -3.57
CA ARG A 101 -9.50 -16.31 -4.79
C ARG A 101 -8.76 -16.71 -6.05
N MET A 102 -7.47 -16.42 -6.17
CA MET A 102 -6.65 -16.84 -7.31
C MET A 102 -6.57 -18.38 -7.45
N GLU A 103 -6.48 -19.10 -6.33
CA GLU A 103 -6.49 -20.56 -6.33
C GLU A 103 -7.83 -21.14 -6.76
N LEU A 104 -8.95 -20.58 -6.28
CA LEU A 104 -10.31 -20.96 -6.67
C LEU A 104 -10.56 -20.70 -8.16
N GLU A 105 -10.10 -19.57 -8.67
CA GLU A 105 -10.19 -19.23 -10.09
C GLU A 105 -9.40 -20.23 -10.94
N LYS A 106 -8.16 -20.54 -10.57
CA LYS A 106 -7.32 -21.53 -11.24
C LYS A 106 -7.94 -22.93 -11.21
N ALA A 107 -8.60 -23.29 -10.12
CA ALA A 107 -9.33 -24.55 -9.97
C ALA A 107 -10.68 -24.57 -10.69
N GLN A 108 -11.11 -23.43 -11.26
CA GLN A 108 -12.43 -23.25 -11.86
C GLN A 108 -13.60 -23.54 -10.88
N ALA A 109 -13.36 -23.33 -9.59
CA ALA A 109 -14.32 -23.52 -8.51
C ALA A 109 -15.29 -22.31 -8.44
N THR A 110 -16.22 -22.23 -9.39
CA THR A 110 -17.05 -21.04 -9.64
C THR A 110 -17.96 -20.66 -8.47
N GLU A 111 -18.57 -21.63 -7.81
CA GLU A 111 -19.47 -21.37 -6.66
C GLU A 111 -18.68 -20.86 -5.47
N GLU A 112 -17.57 -21.52 -5.11
CA GLU A 112 -16.70 -21.13 -4.01
C GLU A 112 -16.04 -19.77 -4.28
N LEU A 113 -15.68 -19.48 -5.51
CA LEU A 113 -15.14 -18.17 -5.91
C LEU A 113 -16.19 -17.07 -5.74
N ARG A 114 -17.41 -17.32 -6.20
CA ARG A 114 -18.53 -16.39 -6.00
C ARG A 114 -18.77 -16.13 -4.51
N ASP A 115 -18.80 -17.18 -3.69
CA ASP A 115 -19.02 -17.06 -2.25
C ASP A 115 -17.89 -16.30 -1.57
N ALA A 116 -16.64 -16.49 -2.00
CA ALA A 116 -15.50 -15.72 -1.52
C ALA A 116 -15.62 -14.22 -1.82
N PHE A 117 -16.14 -13.83 -3.00
CA PHE A 117 -16.43 -12.43 -3.30
C PHE A 117 -17.57 -11.85 -2.45
N LEU A 118 -18.64 -12.62 -2.28
CA LEU A 118 -19.83 -12.15 -1.55
C LEU A 118 -19.61 -12.04 -0.05
N SER A 119 -18.78 -12.91 0.52
CA SER A 119 -18.47 -12.94 1.96
C SER A 119 -17.34 -12.02 2.39
N HIS A 120 -16.63 -11.38 1.45
CA HIS A 120 -15.50 -10.51 1.76
C HIS A 120 -15.93 -9.31 2.61
N GLN A 121 -15.30 -9.11 3.77
CA GLN A 121 -15.71 -8.11 4.76
C GLN A 121 -15.17 -6.70 4.49
N GLY A 122 -14.37 -6.52 3.47
CA GLY A 122 -13.63 -5.29 3.18
C GLY A 122 -12.13 -5.48 3.37
N PHE A 123 -11.38 -4.41 3.18
CA PHE A 123 -9.92 -4.38 3.36
C PHE A 123 -9.55 -3.97 4.78
N SER A 124 -8.26 -3.83 5.10
CA SER A 124 -7.81 -3.38 6.42
C SER A 124 -8.33 -1.98 6.74
N ASN A 125 -8.62 -1.73 8.01
CA ASN A 125 -8.95 -0.42 8.57
C ASN A 125 -7.78 0.25 9.29
N ASP A 126 -6.60 -0.39 9.30
CA ASP A 126 -5.41 0.14 9.97
C ASP A 126 -4.85 1.38 9.26
N ILE A 127 -4.30 2.28 10.06
CA ILE A 127 -3.56 3.45 9.61
C ILE A 127 -2.15 3.39 10.18
N PHE A 128 -1.17 3.40 9.28
CA PHE A 128 0.24 3.31 9.64
C PHE A 128 0.98 4.60 9.35
N ALA A 129 2.04 4.85 10.10
CA ALA A 129 3.04 5.85 9.76
C ALA A 129 4.40 5.18 9.58
N TYR A 130 5.06 5.50 8.47
CA TYR A 130 6.45 5.16 8.21
C TYR A 130 7.32 6.41 8.29
N HIS A 131 8.44 6.32 8.98
CA HIS A 131 9.41 7.39 9.09
C HIS A 131 10.70 7.03 8.32
N PRO A 132 10.92 7.59 7.11
CA PRO A 132 12.03 7.23 6.21
C PRO A 132 13.43 7.38 6.82
N ILE A 133 13.66 8.40 7.65
CA ILE A 133 14.99 8.69 8.21
C ILE A 133 15.39 7.64 9.24
N THR A 134 14.48 7.26 10.13
CA THR A 134 14.73 6.24 11.16
C THR A 134 14.45 4.82 10.66
N ASP A 135 13.83 4.70 9.49
CA ASP A 135 13.43 3.42 8.89
C ASP A 135 12.53 2.60 9.81
N THR A 136 11.51 3.26 10.39
CA THR A 136 10.63 2.67 11.39
C THR A 136 9.16 2.84 11.03
N TRP A 137 8.36 1.88 11.47
CA TRP A 137 6.91 1.82 11.32
C TRP A 137 6.21 1.92 12.67
N VAL A 138 5.04 2.56 12.67
CA VAL A 138 4.09 2.53 13.80
C VAL A 138 2.67 2.43 13.26
N THR A 139 1.80 1.69 13.94
CA THR A 139 0.35 1.80 13.77
C THR A 139 -0.10 3.01 14.58
N ILE A 140 -0.75 3.95 13.94
CA ILE A 140 -1.15 5.21 14.59
C ILE A 140 -2.63 5.24 14.95
N ASP A 141 -3.46 4.53 14.18
CA ASP A 141 -4.91 4.51 14.40
C ASP A 141 -5.54 3.35 13.63
N GLU A 142 -6.84 3.12 13.89
CA GLU A 142 -7.72 2.23 13.15
C GLU A 142 -8.99 3.00 12.78
N ALA A 143 -9.41 2.93 11.54
CA ALA A 143 -10.68 3.51 11.11
C ALA A 143 -11.85 2.65 11.63
N GLU A 144 -13.01 3.27 11.85
CA GLU A 144 -14.20 2.57 12.30
C GLU A 144 -14.68 1.49 11.30
N ASN A 145 -14.46 1.71 10.02
CA ASN A 145 -14.84 0.80 8.94
C ASN A 145 -13.64 0.47 8.06
N PRO A 146 -13.68 -0.65 7.29
CA PRO A 146 -12.68 -0.97 6.30
C PRO A 146 -12.41 0.18 5.34
N LEU A 147 -11.13 0.46 5.10
CA LEU A 147 -10.72 1.53 4.19
C LEU A 147 -10.79 1.07 2.74
N PRO A 148 -11.18 1.95 1.80
CA PRO A 148 -11.26 1.58 0.40
C PRO A 148 -9.87 1.30 -0.18
N ALA A 149 -9.79 0.27 -1.00
CA ALA A 149 -8.61 -0.11 -1.77
C ALA A 149 -8.66 0.45 -3.21
N VAL A 150 -7.58 0.27 -3.97
CA VAL A 150 -7.49 0.68 -5.39
C VAL A 150 -7.87 2.16 -5.58
N THR A 151 -7.33 2.99 -4.70
CA THR A 151 -7.54 4.43 -4.66
C THR A 151 -6.23 5.15 -4.32
N THR A 152 -6.29 6.42 -4.06
CA THR A 152 -5.14 7.24 -3.65
C THR A 152 -5.51 8.10 -2.45
N ALA A 153 -4.51 8.40 -1.61
CA ALA A 153 -4.64 9.39 -0.57
C ALA A 153 -4.01 10.71 -1.03
N VAL A 154 -4.66 11.83 -0.75
CA VAL A 154 -4.19 13.18 -1.13
C VAL A 154 -4.16 14.08 0.10
N ASN A 155 -3.04 14.76 0.32
CA ASN A 155 -2.96 15.81 1.33
C ASN A 155 -3.53 17.11 0.73
N PHE A 156 -4.59 17.62 1.31
CA PHE A 156 -5.27 18.84 0.89
C PHE A 156 -5.45 19.78 2.08
N GLY A 157 -4.61 20.79 2.16
CA GLY A 157 -4.69 21.80 3.22
C GLY A 157 -4.41 21.28 4.63
N GLY A 158 -3.71 20.16 4.76
CA GLY A 158 -3.43 19.49 6.05
C GLY A 158 -4.38 18.33 6.37
N ASP A 159 -5.55 18.30 5.77
CA ASP A 159 -6.45 17.15 5.81
C ASP A 159 -6.01 16.10 4.76
N ILE A 160 -6.23 14.83 5.05
CA ILE A 160 -5.96 13.75 4.11
C ILE A 160 -7.29 13.25 3.58
N ILE A 161 -7.42 13.27 2.25
CA ILE A 161 -8.63 12.87 1.56
C ILE A 161 -8.37 11.58 0.79
N ILE A 162 -9.25 10.59 0.97
CA ILE A 162 -9.29 9.35 0.21
C ILE A 162 -10.61 9.35 -0.57
N PRO A 163 -10.60 9.64 -1.89
CA PRO A 163 -11.82 9.70 -2.68
C PRO A 163 -12.16 8.32 -3.21
N SER A 164 -13.36 7.83 -2.97
CA SER A 164 -13.87 6.60 -3.59
C SER A 164 -12.94 5.39 -3.40
N GLY A 165 -13.03 4.39 -4.25
CA GLY A 165 -12.21 3.18 -4.27
C GLY A 165 -13.05 1.92 -4.26
N GLU A 166 -12.43 0.79 -3.98
CA GLU A 166 -13.11 -0.47 -3.75
C GLU A 166 -13.36 -0.68 -2.26
N ALA A 167 -14.63 -0.79 -1.85
CA ALA A 167 -14.99 -1.16 -0.48
C ALA A 167 -14.70 -2.66 -0.21
N ARG A 168 -14.79 -3.48 -1.25
CA ARG A 168 -14.38 -4.89 -1.31
C ARG A 168 -14.12 -5.27 -2.76
N PRO A 169 -13.47 -6.39 -3.06
CA PRO A 169 -13.12 -6.75 -4.42
C PRO A 169 -14.30 -6.66 -5.40
N GLY A 170 -14.12 -5.83 -6.44
CA GLY A 170 -15.13 -5.61 -7.48
C GLY A 170 -16.33 -4.74 -7.07
N VAL A 171 -16.39 -4.21 -5.85
CA VAL A 171 -17.48 -3.35 -5.38
C VAL A 171 -16.94 -1.98 -5.02
N ARG A 172 -17.31 -0.98 -5.80
CA ARG A 172 -16.92 0.42 -5.61
C ARG A 172 -17.78 1.12 -4.57
N THR A 173 -17.18 2.09 -3.87
CA THR A 173 -17.87 3.08 -3.03
C THR A 173 -17.74 4.48 -3.64
N ASP A 174 -18.72 5.32 -3.42
CA ASP A 174 -18.72 6.75 -3.77
C ASP A 174 -18.39 7.65 -2.57
N GLU A 175 -18.10 7.06 -1.42
CA GLU A 175 -17.71 7.78 -0.23
C GLU A 175 -16.38 8.50 -0.41
N ILE A 176 -16.29 9.68 0.20
CA ILE A 176 -15.05 10.46 0.33
C ILE A 176 -14.70 10.50 1.81
N LEU A 177 -13.58 9.89 2.16
CA LEU A 177 -13.09 9.88 3.53
C LEU A 177 -12.16 11.05 3.76
N VAL A 178 -12.30 11.71 4.92
CA VAL A 178 -11.43 12.82 5.34
C VAL A 178 -10.83 12.49 6.68
N PHE A 179 -9.49 12.40 6.72
CA PHE A 179 -8.74 12.18 7.95
C PHE A 179 -8.08 13.47 8.38
N LYS A 180 -8.30 13.82 9.66
CA LYS A 180 -7.66 14.96 10.31
C LYS A 180 -6.61 14.47 11.27
N VAL A 181 -5.36 14.87 11.05
CA VAL A 181 -4.29 14.61 12.01
C VAL A 181 -4.38 15.68 13.10
N THR A 182 -4.71 15.26 14.30
CA THR A 182 -4.78 16.16 15.46
C THR A 182 -3.61 15.88 16.38
N ASP A 183 -2.91 16.92 16.81
CA ASP A 183 -1.95 16.81 17.91
C ASP A 183 -2.72 16.44 19.20
N LYS A 184 -2.29 15.37 19.86
CA LYS A 184 -2.79 14.98 21.18
C LYS A 184 -1.87 15.51 22.27
#